data_1345a8add19cccb694a5d8be98cb58db
#
_entry.id   1345a8add19cccb694a5d8be98cb58db
#
_cell.length_a   1.000
_cell.length_b   1.000
_cell.length_c   1.000
_cell.angle_alpha   90.00
_cell.angle_beta   90.00
_cell.angle_gamma   90.00
#
_symmetry.space_group_name_H-M   'P 1'
#
loop_
_entity.id
_entity.type
_entity.pdbx_description
1 polymer ?
#
loop_
_entity_poly.entity_id
_entity_poly.type
_entity_poly.pdbx_seq_one_letter_code
_entity_poly.pdbx_strand_id
1 'polypeptide(L)'
;IRQEAIDNVRRLRNHPSLALWCGNNECLEAWFGWNWKENYAKQNPEYARIIWQQYEDLFHKMLPEVVTENSPETFYWPSSPFSRYDGVSENNKGDTHYWAVWHAKKPISEYNKVRSRFFSEYGFQSFPEFESVKMYAPHPEDWEITSEVMMSHQRGGEFANKLIEDYLLNEYRKPKDFESFLYMNLVLQGDAIKTAIEAHRRDMPYCMGTLFWQHNDCWPVASWSSRDYYGRWKAQHYFAKAAFRDVLVSPIVNNDRLDVYIVSDRLRKTSAILELEVCDMEGKLVNSIRRSVTIPANESKVVMSHKLNSFIKSQPENQLVISATLTDQQGTIYTNNYFLTKQKEMLYPQVNISYQLKSLPDGYELTLKADRFARAVYLSLDGIDNFFEDNYFDLMPGKDKIVKVRTDISYTDFSRQLKIKSLVDGY
;
A
#
# COMPACT_ATOMS: atom_id res chain seq x y z
N ILE A 1 -11.40 -32.21 -6.14
CA ILE A 1 -10.96 -31.33 -5.02
C ILE A 1 -9.93 -32.08 -4.16
N ARG A 2 -10.20 -33.29 -3.57
CA ARG A 2 -9.24 -33.98 -2.67
C ARG A 2 -7.88 -34.21 -3.34
N GLN A 3 -7.84 -34.74 -4.57
CA GLN A 3 -6.57 -34.97 -5.28
C GLN A 3 -5.81 -33.67 -5.56
N GLU A 4 -6.51 -32.63 -5.99
CA GLU A 4 -5.92 -31.30 -6.20
C GLU A 4 -5.33 -30.71 -4.90
N ALA A 5 -6.03 -30.86 -3.78
CA ALA A 5 -5.52 -30.46 -2.48
C ALA A 5 -4.24 -31.21 -2.10
N ILE A 6 -4.23 -32.55 -2.28
CA ILE A 6 -3.02 -33.38 -2.06
C ILE A 6 -1.86 -32.90 -2.91
N ASP A 7 -2.08 -32.66 -4.21
CA ASP A 7 -1.05 -32.25 -5.14
C ASP A 7 -0.45 -30.88 -4.76
N ASN A 8 -1.32 -29.91 -4.41
CA ASN A 8 -0.88 -28.58 -3.98
C ASN A 8 -0.13 -28.62 -2.63
N VAL A 9 -0.64 -29.37 -1.65
CA VAL A 9 0.03 -29.51 -0.35
C VAL A 9 1.42 -30.12 -0.54
N ARG A 10 1.53 -31.22 -1.28
CA ARG A 10 2.82 -31.89 -1.55
C ARG A 10 3.79 -31.01 -2.31
N ARG A 11 3.32 -30.23 -3.28
CA ARG A 11 4.13 -29.31 -4.07
C ARG A 11 4.72 -28.19 -3.24
N LEU A 12 3.96 -27.65 -2.26
CA LEU A 12 4.32 -26.41 -1.57
C LEU A 12 4.86 -26.62 -0.13
N ARG A 13 4.59 -27.77 0.51
CA ARG A 13 4.93 -28.02 1.93
C ARG A 13 6.40 -27.85 2.31
N ASN A 14 7.32 -27.95 1.34
CA ASN A 14 8.76 -27.85 1.60
C ASN A 14 9.30 -26.40 1.51
N HIS A 15 8.45 -25.40 1.23
CA HIS A 15 8.87 -24.00 1.20
C HIS A 15 8.96 -23.46 2.64
N PRO A 16 10.14 -22.92 3.06
CA PRO A 16 10.32 -22.38 4.42
C PRO A 16 9.42 -21.19 4.76
N SER A 17 8.90 -20.52 3.72
CA SER A 17 7.98 -19.38 3.88
C SER A 17 6.52 -19.75 4.10
N LEU A 18 6.17 -21.06 3.98
CA LEU A 18 4.81 -21.52 4.22
C LEU A 18 4.48 -21.42 5.71
N ALA A 19 3.54 -20.55 6.07
CA ALA A 19 3.13 -20.32 7.45
C ALA A 19 1.91 -21.14 7.86
N LEU A 20 0.90 -21.23 6.98
CA LEU A 20 -0.33 -21.98 7.23
C LEU A 20 -1.04 -22.34 5.91
N TRP A 21 -1.97 -23.28 5.98
CA TRP A 21 -2.93 -23.61 4.93
C TRP A 21 -4.27 -22.97 5.25
N CYS A 22 -4.89 -22.27 4.29
CA CYS A 22 -6.21 -21.66 4.44
C CYS A 22 -7.23 -22.34 3.53
N GLY A 23 -8.40 -22.68 4.08
CA GLY A 23 -9.42 -23.46 3.37
C GLY A 23 -10.18 -22.69 2.30
N ASN A 24 -10.64 -21.49 2.66
CA ASN A 24 -11.42 -20.65 1.73
C ASN A 24 -11.33 -19.17 2.06
N ASN A 25 -11.76 -18.35 1.10
CA ASN A 25 -11.94 -16.92 1.25
C ASN A 25 -13.43 -16.60 1.41
N GLU A 26 -13.80 -15.99 2.54
CA GLU A 26 -15.08 -15.34 2.83
C GLU A 26 -16.35 -16.22 2.76
N CYS A 27 -16.24 -17.54 2.54
CA CYS A 27 -17.44 -18.38 2.45
C CYS A 27 -18.26 -18.39 3.75
N LEU A 28 -17.59 -18.40 4.91
CA LEU A 28 -18.26 -18.34 6.21
C LEU A 28 -18.93 -16.99 6.45
N GLU A 29 -18.23 -15.90 6.11
CA GLU A 29 -18.76 -14.55 6.22
C GLU A 29 -19.93 -14.32 5.28
N ALA A 30 -19.84 -14.81 4.04
CA ALA A 30 -20.94 -14.76 3.08
C ALA A 30 -22.18 -15.50 3.56
N TRP A 31 -21.97 -16.67 4.17
CA TRP A 31 -23.07 -17.48 4.68
C TRP A 31 -23.87 -16.79 5.78
N PHE A 32 -23.18 -16.18 6.77
CA PHE A 32 -23.83 -15.54 7.92
C PHE A 32 -24.02 -14.03 7.76
N GLY A 33 -23.09 -13.32 7.14
CA GLY A 33 -23.06 -11.86 7.07
C GLY A 33 -23.69 -11.27 5.81
N TRP A 34 -23.66 -12.00 4.66
CA TRP A 34 -24.17 -11.50 3.39
C TRP A 34 -25.51 -12.10 2.98
N ASN A 35 -26.24 -12.66 3.94
CA ASN A 35 -27.57 -13.29 3.77
C ASN A 35 -27.59 -14.48 2.79
N TRP A 36 -26.47 -15.15 2.53
CA TRP A 36 -26.47 -16.33 1.64
C TRP A 36 -27.33 -17.46 2.20
N LYS A 37 -27.26 -17.74 3.51
CA LYS A 37 -28.07 -18.72 4.20
C LYS A 37 -29.56 -18.48 3.96
N GLU A 38 -30.01 -17.24 4.20
CA GLU A 38 -31.42 -16.84 4.05
C GLU A 38 -31.87 -16.88 2.60
N ASN A 39 -31.00 -16.45 1.66
CA ASN A 39 -31.30 -16.46 0.23
C ASN A 39 -31.44 -17.89 -0.31
N TYR A 40 -30.57 -18.81 0.06
CA TYR A 40 -30.71 -20.22 -0.31
C TYR A 40 -31.92 -20.88 0.37
N ALA A 41 -32.18 -20.58 1.64
CA ALA A 41 -33.33 -21.11 2.38
C ALA A 41 -34.68 -20.62 1.81
N LYS A 42 -34.77 -19.39 1.29
CA LYS A 42 -35.95 -18.88 0.58
C LYS A 42 -36.23 -19.64 -0.73
N GLN A 43 -35.18 -20.08 -1.41
CA GLN A 43 -35.34 -20.90 -2.62
C GLN A 43 -35.77 -22.33 -2.25
N ASN A 44 -35.10 -22.95 -1.32
CA ASN A 44 -35.37 -24.27 -0.77
C ASN A 44 -34.61 -24.48 0.54
N PRO A 45 -35.32 -24.66 1.70
CA PRO A 45 -34.67 -24.91 2.99
C PRO A 45 -33.74 -26.12 3.01
N GLU A 46 -34.08 -27.20 2.31
CA GLU A 46 -33.26 -28.40 2.22
C GLU A 46 -31.98 -28.12 1.41
N TYR A 47 -32.05 -27.26 0.39
CA TYR A 47 -30.90 -26.86 -0.39
C TYR A 47 -29.88 -26.08 0.47
N ALA A 48 -30.34 -25.16 1.29
CA ALA A 48 -29.46 -24.45 2.24
C ALA A 48 -28.79 -25.42 3.23
N ARG A 49 -29.54 -26.44 3.72
CA ARG A 49 -28.98 -27.47 4.61
C ARG A 49 -27.89 -28.29 3.91
N ILE A 50 -28.10 -28.69 2.67
CA ILE A 50 -27.14 -29.45 1.87
C ILE A 50 -25.87 -28.63 1.61
N ILE A 51 -26.01 -27.36 1.20
CA ILE A 51 -24.86 -26.49 0.94
C ILE A 51 -24.02 -26.31 2.21
N TRP A 52 -24.66 -26.10 3.36
CA TRP A 52 -23.96 -25.99 4.64
C TRP A 52 -23.23 -27.28 5.01
N GLN A 53 -23.87 -28.43 4.86
CA GLN A 53 -23.24 -29.71 5.11
C GLN A 53 -22.02 -29.96 4.21
N GLN A 54 -22.11 -29.58 2.93
CA GLN A 54 -21.00 -29.69 1.99
C GLN A 54 -19.85 -28.73 2.34
N TYR A 55 -20.17 -27.54 2.85
CA TYR A 55 -19.17 -26.60 3.37
C TYR A 55 -18.40 -27.21 4.54
N GLU A 56 -19.10 -27.79 5.52
CA GLU A 56 -18.47 -28.44 6.68
C GLU A 56 -17.63 -29.65 6.26
N ASP A 57 -18.16 -30.52 5.38
CA ASP A 57 -17.46 -31.69 4.90
C ASP A 57 -16.19 -31.34 4.12
N LEU A 58 -16.22 -30.25 3.34
CA LEU A 58 -15.07 -29.80 2.57
C LEU A 58 -14.02 -29.11 3.46
N PHE A 59 -14.41 -28.04 4.16
CA PHE A 59 -13.46 -27.12 4.80
C PHE A 59 -13.13 -27.51 6.25
N HIS A 60 -13.97 -28.29 6.93
CA HIS A 60 -13.74 -28.69 8.32
C HIS A 60 -13.43 -30.18 8.51
N LYS A 61 -13.54 -30.99 7.44
CA LYS A 61 -13.18 -32.45 7.50
C LYS A 61 -12.14 -32.78 6.43
N MET A 62 -12.50 -32.71 5.15
CA MET A 62 -11.68 -33.28 4.08
C MET A 62 -10.35 -32.49 3.89
N LEU A 63 -10.36 -31.17 3.88
CA LEU A 63 -9.11 -30.39 3.70
C LEU A 63 -8.18 -30.50 4.92
N PRO A 64 -8.63 -30.38 6.19
CA PRO A 64 -7.74 -30.62 7.32
C PRO A 64 -7.19 -32.05 7.39
N GLU A 65 -7.94 -33.08 6.99
CA GLU A 65 -7.41 -34.44 6.83
C GLU A 65 -6.25 -34.48 5.82
N VAL A 66 -6.45 -33.91 4.62
CA VAL A 66 -5.41 -33.86 3.57
C VAL A 66 -4.17 -33.14 4.08
N VAL A 67 -4.33 -32.02 4.77
CA VAL A 67 -3.20 -31.26 5.34
C VAL A 67 -2.49 -32.09 6.40
N THR A 68 -3.21 -32.67 7.34
CA THR A 68 -2.65 -33.52 8.42
C THR A 68 -1.85 -34.71 7.87
N GLU A 69 -2.36 -35.37 6.82
CA GLU A 69 -1.68 -36.50 6.18
C GLU A 69 -0.43 -36.11 5.38
N ASN A 70 -0.41 -34.91 4.76
CA ASN A 70 0.62 -34.54 3.80
C ASN A 70 1.54 -33.40 4.27
N SER A 71 1.17 -32.62 5.29
CA SER A 71 1.94 -31.50 5.87
C SER A 71 1.63 -31.32 7.37
N PRO A 72 1.88 -32.35 8.22
CA PRO A 72 1.44 -32.38 9.62
C PRO A 72 2.03 -31.24 10.49
N GLU A 73 3.17 -30.69 10.09
CA GLU A 73 3.85 -29.61 10.81
C GLU A 73 3.25 -28.22 10.53
N THR A 74 2.34 -28.09 9.54
CA THR A 74 1.81 -26.81 9.11
C THR A 74 0.35 -26.67 9.54
N PHE A 75 0.04 -25.56 10.20
CA PHE A 75 -1.29 -25.25 10.70
C PHE A 75 -2.32 -25.10 9.57
N TYR A 76 -3.54 -25.58 9.80
CA TYR A 76 -4.68 -25.39 8.91
C TYR A 76 -5.69 -24.38 9.49
N TRP A 77 -6.07 -23.38 8.69
CA TRP A 77 -7.07 -22.36 9.02
C TRP A 77 -8.30 -22.55 8.12
N PRO A 78 -9.52 -22.77 8.65
CA PRO A 78 -10.63 -23.26 7.82
C PRO A 78 -11.20 -22.21 6.87
N SER A 79 -11.18 -20.93 7.24
CA SER A 79 -11.72 -19.82 6.44
C SER A 79 -10.95 -18.53 6.72
N SER A 80 -10.96 -17.58 5.80
CA SER A 80 -10.47 -16.21 6.01
C SER A 80 -11.56 -15.23 5.56
N PRO A 81 -12.03 -14.26 6.40
CA PRO A 81 -11.68 -14.16 7.81
C PRO A 81 -12.35 -15.26 8.67
N PHE A 82 -11.71 -15.54 9.80
CA PHE A 82 -12.28 -16.48 10.75
C PHE A 82 -11.97 -16.11 12.19
N SER A 83 -12.99 -15.95 13.01
CA SER A 83 -12.90 -15.72 14.45
C SER A 83 -13.77 -16.71 15.22
N ARG A 84 -14.94 -17.04 14.68
CA ARG A 84 -15.96 -17.91 15.29
C ARG A 84 -16.76 -18.66 14.21
N TYR A 85 -17.25 -19.84 14.57
CA TYR A 85 -18.07 -20.70 13.70
C TYR A 85 -19.45 -20.13 13.34
N ASP A 86 -19.95 -19.15 14.09
CA ASP A 86 -21.23 -18.48 13.83
C ASP A 86 -21.09 -17.28 12.86
N GLY A 87 -19.92 -17.10 12.26
CA GLY A 87 -19.63 -16.03 11.32
C GLY A 87 -19.48 -14.64 11.94
N VAL A 88 -19.52 -14.52 13.29
CA VAL A 88 -19.29 -13.25 13.97
C VAL A 88 -17.80 -12.93 13.94
N SER A 89 -17.42 -11.83 13.29
CA SER A 89 -16.04 -11.35 13.28
C SER A 89 -15.70 -10.65 14.59
N GLU A 90 -14.58 -11.06 15.21
CA GLU A 90 -14.04 -10.44 16.43
C GLU A 90 -12.60 -9.98 16.16
N ASN A 91 -12.35 -8.67 16.16
CA ASN A 91 -11.01 -8.12 15.85
C ASN A 91 -9.91 -8.52 16.85
N ASN A 92 -10.25 -9.09 18.00
CA ASN A 92 -9.29 -9.56 19.01
C ASN A 92 -8.91 -11.03 18.86
N LYS A 93 -9.47 -11.76 17.88
CA LYS A 93 -9.24 -13.18 17.59
C LYS A 93 -9.15 -13.42 16.10
N GLY A 94 -8.37 -14.42 15.72
CA GLY A 94 -8.25 -14.85 14.34
C GLY A 94 -7.72 -13.75 13.42
N ASP A 95 -8.30 -13.69 12.23
CA ASP A 95 -7.96 -12.72 11.21
C ASP A 95 -9.17 -11.86 10.79
N THR A 96 -8.89 -10.73 10.15
CA THR A 96 -9.90 -9.71 9.82
C THR A 96 -9.74 -9.27 8.38
N HIS A 97 -10.85 -9.26 7.63
CA HIS A 97 -10.99 -8.55 6.38
C HIS A 97 -11.57 -7.16 6.67
N TYR A 98 -10.78 -6.10 6.42
CA TYR A 98 -11.19 -4.73 6.73
C TYR A 98 -11.42 -3.92 5.46
N TRP A 99 -12.68 -3.85 5.04
CA TRP A 99 -13.10 -3.18 3.81
C TRP A 99 -13.86 -1.85 4.03
N ALA A 100 -13.94 -1.38 5.26
CA ALA A 100 -14.72 -0.17 5.56
C ALA A 100 -14.15 1.09 4.89
N VAL A 101 -12.84 1.21 4.71
CA VAL A 101 -12.23 2.33 3.98
C VAL A 101 -12.66 2.33 2.51
N TRP A 102 -12.77 1.15 1.87
CA TRP A 102 -13.24 1.06 0.49
C TRP A 102 -14.77 0.97 0.41
N HIS A 103 -15.36 -0.16 0.83
CA HIS A 103 -16.78 -0.45 0.60
C HIS A 103 -17.74 0.42 1.43
N ALA A 104 -17.39 0.77 2.68
CA ALA A 104 -18.21 1.65 3.51
C ALA A 104 -17.83 3.13 3.42
N LYS A 105 -16.98 3.52 2.45
CA LYS A 105 -16.57 4.91 2.18
C LYS A 105 -15.97 5.65 3.38
N LYS A 106 -15.38 4.91 4.34
CA LYS A 106 -14.70 5.52 5.48
C LYS A 106 -13.43 6.27 5.03
N PRO A 107 -13.04 7.35 5.70
CA PRO A 107 -11.81 8.08 5.36
C PRO A 107 -10.57 7.19 5.54
N ILE A 108 -9.51 7.45 4.77
CA ILE A 108 -8.24 6.69 4.85
C ILE A 108 -7.67 6.70 6.27
N SER A 109 -7.83 7.80 7.01
CA SER A 109 -7.40 7.91 8.41
C SER A 109 -8.05 6.88 9.35
N GLU A 110 -9.13 6.22 8.94
CA GLU A 110 -9.79 5.19 9.74
C GLU A 110 -8.88 3.97 9.99
N TYR A 111 -7.95 3.67 9.08
CA TYR A 111 -6.93 2.64 9.31
C TYR A 111 -6.12 2.84 10.60
N ASN A 112 -5.92 4.08 11.04
CA ASN A 112 -5.21 4.39 12.29
C ASN A 112 -6.03 4.12 13.56
N LYS A 113 -7.33 3.82 13.45
CA LYS A 113 -8.24 3.63 14.59
C LYS A 113 -8.61 2.17 14.82
N VAL A 114 -8.58 1.37 13.76
CA VAL A 114 -9.00 -0.03 13.81
C VAL A 114 -7.85 -0.90 14.25
N ARG A 115 -8.12 -1.82 15.17
CA ARG A 115 -7.15 -2.79 15.71
C ARG A 115 -7.61 -4.21 15.44
N SER A 116 -6.71 -5.05 14.96
CA SER A 116 -6.91 -6.49 14.82
C SER A 116 -5.65 -7.27 15.15
N ARG A 117 -5.80 -8.55 15.46
CA ARG A 117 -4.66 -9.47 15.68
C ARG A 117 -3.92 -9.75 14.38
N PHE A 118 -4.65 -9.80 13.25
CA PHE A 118 -4.13 -10.08 11.92
C PHE A 118 -5.09 -9.49 10.88
N PHE A 119 -4.62 -8.58 10.06
CA PHE A 119 -5.37 -8.11 8.90
C PHE A 119 -5.00 -8.95 7.68
N SER A 120 -5.85 -9.90 7.31
CA SER A 120 -5.66 -10.79 6.17
C SER A 120 -6.13 -10.20 4.85
N GLU A 121 -7.05 -9.21 4.90
CA GLU A 121 -7.41 -8.39 3.76
C GLU A 121 -7.76 -6.95 4.14
N TYR A 122 -7.37 -6.04 3.29
CA TYR A 122 -7.83 -4.67 3.12
C TYR A 122 -7.33 -4.19 1.76
N GLY A 123 -7.92 -3.17 1.19
CA GLY A 123 -7.50 -2.74 -0.14
C GLY A 123 -8.04 -1.38 -0.53
N PHE A 124 -7.46 -0.84 -1.60
CA PHE A 124 -7.87 0.41 -2.22
C PHE A 124 -7.67 0.31 -3.72
N GLN A 125 -8.60 0.78 -4.54
CA GLN A 125 -8.47 0.68 -5.99
C GLN A 125 -7.70 1.84 -6.61
N SER A 126 -7.03 1.54 -7.72
CA SER A 126 -6.62 2.52 -8.71
C SER A 126 -6.70 1.95 -10.12
N PHE A 127 -6.75 2.85 -11.10
CA PHE A 127 -6.41 2.50 -12.46
C PHE A 127 -4.92 2.14 -12.56
N PRO A 128 -4.49 1.41 -13.61
CA PRO A 128 -3.07 1.23 -13.90
C PRO A 128 -2.45 2.53 -14.44
N GLU A 129 -1.15 2.52 -14.70
CA GLU A 129 -0.45 3.63 -15.33
C GLU A 129 -1.01 3.94 -16.73
N PHE A 130 -0.84 5.16 -17.19
CA PHE A 130 -1.38 5.61 -18.48
C PHE A 130 -0.90 4.76 -19.66
N GLU A 131 0.36 4.32 -19.64
CA GLU A 131 0.89 3.42 -20.66
C GLU A 131 0.11 2.08 -20.73
N SER A 132 -0.34 1.58 -19.61
CA SER A 132 -1.19 0.38 -19.54
C SER A 132 -2.61 0.66 -20.00
N VAL A 133 -3.17 1.83 -19.66
CA VAL A 133 -4.50 2.25 -20.13
C VAL A 133 -4.53 2.36 -21.63
N LYS A 134 -3.52 2.96 -22.27
CA LYS A 134 -3.44 3.06 -23.74
C LYS A 134 -3.45 1.71 -24.46
N MET A 135 -3.06 0.63 -23.81
CA MET A 135 -3.07 -0.71 -24.42
C MET A 135 -4.49 -1.31 -24.57
N TYR A 136 -5.44 -0.91 -23.73
CA TYR A 136 -6.83 -1.37 -23.82
C TYR A 136 -7.81 -0.26 -24.18
N ALA A 137 -7.41 0.99 -24.03
CA ALA A 137 -8.15 2.18 -24.46
C ALA A 137 -7.24 3.06 -25.35
N PRO A 138 -6.97 2.62 -26.60
CA PRO A 138 -6.00 3.31 -27.49
C PRO A 138 -6.51 4.63 -28.04
N HIS A 139 -7.81 4.90 -27.96
CA HIS A 139 -8.44 6.07 -28.54
C HIS A 139 -8.68 7.16 -27.48
N PRO A 140 -8.29 8.43 -27.72
CA PRO A 140 -8.47 9.53 -26.77
C PRO A 140 -9.93 9.76 -26.33
N GLU A 141 -10.90 9.43 -27.15
CA GLU A 141 -12.33 9.50 -26.82
C GLU A 141 -12.75 8.53 -25.69
N ASP A 142 -11.95 7.52 -25.41
CA ASP A 142 -12.16 6.57 -24.31
C ASP A 142 -11.51 7.03 -22.98
N TRP A 143 -10.75 8.13 -23.00
CA TRP A 143 -10.01 8.61 -21.81
C TRP A 143 -10.88 9.41 -20.86
N GLU A 144 -11.98 8.79 -20.47
CA GLU A 144 -12.88 9.25 -19.42
C GLU A 144 -13.32 8.05 -18.58
N ILE A 145 -13.38 8.24 -17.24
CA ILE A 145 -13.72 7.15 -16.30
C ILE A 145 -15.12 6.56 -16.51
N THR A 146 -15.98 7.27 -17.27
CA THR A 146 -17.35 6.88 -17.60
C THR A 146 -17.50 6.28 -19.01
N SER A 147 -16.43 6.24 -19.80
CA SER A 147 -16.49 5.62 -21.13
C SER A 147 -16.79 4.12 -21.00
N GLU A 148 -17.41 3.55 -22.05
CA GLU A 148 -17.76 2.13 -22.08
C GLU A 148 -16.53 1.24 -21.87
N VAL A 149 -15.39 1.60 -22.49
CA VAL A 149 -14.13 0.88 -22.36
C VAL A 149 -13.63 0.92 -20.90
N MET A 150 -13.57 2.10 -20.29
CA MET A 150 -13.09 2.23 -18.91
C MET A 150 -14.03 1.58 -17.89
N MET A 151 -15.33 1.59 -18.15
CA MET A 151 -16.31 0.88 -17.31
C MET A 151 -16.23 -0.63 -17.46
N SER A 152 -15.95 -1.15 -18.65
CA SER A 152 -15.77 -2.59 -18.89
C SER A 152 -14.45 -3.12 -18.30
N HIS A 153 -13.43 -2.26 -18.16
CA HIS A 153 -12.14 -2.56 -17.53
C HIS A 153 -12.10 -2.16 -16.05
N GLN A 154 -13.18 -2.46 -15.29
CA GLN A 154 -13.30 -2.18 -13.86
C GLN A 154 -13.66 -3.45 -13.07
N ARG A 155 -12.77 -3.86 -12.14
CA ARG A 155 -12.96 -5.07 -11.32
C ARG A 155 -14.02 -4.91 -10.23
N GLY A 156 -14.24 -3.70 -9.75
CA GLY A 156 -15.14 -3.40 -8.62
C GLY A 156 -16.62 -3.20 -9.00
N GLY A 157 -16.97 -3.28 -10.30
CA GLY A 157 -18.33 -3.04 -10.78
C GLY A 157 -18.63 -1.56 -11.04
N GLU A 158 -19.86 -1.27 -11.46
CA GLU A 158 -20.29 0.03 -11.99
C GLU A 158 -20.03 1.23 -11.08
N PHE A 159 -20.13 1.05 -9.77
CA PHE A 159 -19.93 2.16 -8.81
C PHE A 159 -18.47 2.53 -8.60
N ALA A 160 -17.53 1.67 -8.95
CA ALA A 160 -16.16 1.76 -8.46
C ALA A 160 -15.34 2.89 -9.12
N ASN A 161 -15.56 3.20 -10.41
CA ASN A 161 -14.91 4.35 -11.04
C ASN A 161 -15.29 5.67 -10.36
N LYS A 162 -16.59 5.83 -10.05
CA LYS A 162 -17.06 7.00 -9.31
C LYS A 162 -16.54 7.04 -7.88
N LEU A 163 -16.40 5.90 -7.23
CA LEU A 163 -15.85 5.83 -5.88
C LEU A 163 -14.37 6.22 -5.86
N ILE A 164 -13.60 5.81 -6.87
CA ILE A 164 -12.20 6.26 -7.05
C ILE A 164 -12.14 7.79 -7.17
N GLU A 165 -12.99 8.38 -8.01
CA GLU A 165 -13.05 9.83 -8.18
C GLU A 165 -13.45 10.55 -6.88
N ASP A 166 -14.46 10.06 -6.18
CA ASP A 166 -14.93 10.64 -4.91
C ASP A 166 -13.82 10.67 -3.85
N TYR A 167 -13.07 9.58 -3.71
CA TYR A 167 -11.91 9.54 -2.82
C TYR A 167 -10.81 10.48 -3.29
N LEU A 168 -10.53 10.54 -4.61
CA LEU A 168 -9.51 11.43 -5.14
C LEU A 168 -9.84 12.89 -4.81
N LEU A 169 -11.04 13.35 -5.12
CA LEU A 169 -11.46 14.74 -4.87
C LEU A 169 -11.64 15.06 -3.38
N ASN A 170 -11.79 14.04 -2.52
CA ASN A 170 -11.79 14.25 -1.08
C ASN A 170 -10.37 14.51 -0.54
N GLU A 171 -9.35 13.87 -1.09
CA GLU A 171 -7.96 13.93 -0.58
C GLU A 171 -7.06 14.87 -1.40
N TYR A 172 -7.29 15.04 -2.70
CA TYR A 172 -6.46 15.81 -3.65
C TYR A 172 -7.27 16.91 -4.34
N ARG A 173 -6.59 17.85 -4.97
CA ARG A 173 -7.22 18.83 -5.87
C ARG A 173 -7.67 18.14 -7.17
N LYS A 174 -8.56 18.78 -7.91
CA LYS A 174 -9.01 18.26 -9.21
C LYS A 174 -7.82 18.14 -10.17
N PRO A 175 -7.61 16.96 -10.78
CA PRO A 175 -6.61 16.77 -11.83
C PRO A 175 -6.92 17.64 -13.05
N LYS A 176 -5.88 18.13 -13.74
CA LYS A 176 -6.03 18.98 -14.92
C LYS A 176 -6.49 18.22 -16.18
N ASP A 177 -6.14 16.95 -16.29
CA ASP A 177 -6.45 16.07 -17.41
C ASP A 177 -6.53 14.60 -16.99
N PHE A 178 -6.85 13.70 -17.92
CA PHE A 178 -7.02 12.29 -17.64
C PHE A 178 -5.71 11.59 -17.22
N GLU A 179 -4.59 11.89 -17.86
CA GLU A 179 -3.29 11.33 -17.46
C GLU A 179 -2.92 11.73 -16.02
N SER A 180 -3.18 12.98 -15.66
CA SER A 180 -3.00 13.49 -14.30
C SER A 180 -3.95 12.82 -13.32
N PHE A 181 -5.20 12.54 -13.73
CA PHE A 181 -6.15 11.78 -12.92
C PHE A 181 -5.59 10.37 -12.61
N LEU A 182 -5.08 9.66 -13.60
CA LEU A 182 -4.51 8.32 -13.41
C LEU A 182 -3.29 8.36 -12.46
N TYR A 183 -2.36 9.29 -12.69
CA TYR A 183 -1.19 9.46 -11.83
C TYR A 183 -1.58 9.76 -10.37
N MET A 184 -2.47 10.73 -10.16
CA MET A 184 -2.89 11.11 -8.81
C MET A 184 -3.70 10.00 -8.12
N ASN A 185 -4.48 9.24 -8.88
CA ASN A 185 -5.19 8.07 -8.37
C ASN A 185 -4.24 6.94 -7.93
N LEU A 186 -3.15 6.73 -8.66
CA LEU A 186 -2.09 5.80 -8.26
C LEU A 186 -1.43 6.23 -6.94
N VAL A 187 -1.13 7.52 -6.78
CA VAL A 187 -0.56 8.07 -5.54
C VAL A 187 -1.55 7.93 -4.38
N LEU A 188 -2.83 8.21 -4.60
CA LEU A 188 -3.90 8.04 -3.61
C LEU A 188 -3.99 6.59 -3.10
N GLN A 189 -3.97 5.61 -4.02
CA GLN A 189 -3.94 4.18 -3.64
C GLN A 189 -2.70 3.88 -2.79
N GLY A 190 -1.54 4.38 -3.20
CA GLY A 190 -0.28 4.22 -2.46
C GLY A 190 -0.38 4.81 -1.05
N ASP A 191 -0.88 6.02 -0.89
CA ASP A 191 -1.06 6.68 0.41
C ASP A 191 -2.03 5.93 1.31
N ALA A 192 -3.14 5.41 0.75
CA ALA A 192 -4.13 4.65 1.51
C ALA A 192 -3.53 3.35 2.08
N ILE A 193 -2.84 2.58 1.24
CA ILE A 193 -2.24 1.30 1.65
C ILE A 193 -1.04 1.50 2.56
N LYS A 194 -0.19 2.52 2.30
CA LYS A 194 0.89 2.92 3.22
C LYS A 194 0.35 3.24 4.61
N THR A 195 -0.74 4.02 4.68
CA THR A 195 -1.38 4.37 5.96
C THR A 195 -1.82 3.13 6.72
N ALA A 196 -2.44 2.16 6.04
CA ALA A 196 -2.87 0.90 6.63
C ALA A 196 -1.67 0.07 7.14
N ILE A 197 -0.67 -0.17 6.30
CA ILE A 197 0.53 -0.96 6.67
C ILE A 197 1.23 -0.34 7.88
N GLU A 198 1.43 0.98 7.88
CA GLU A 198 2.09 1.67 8.99
C GLU A 198 1.26 1.60 10.28
N ALA A 199 -0.07 1.76 10.19
CA ALA A 199 -0.96 1.64 11.34
C ALA A 199 -0.90 0.25 11.97
N HIS A 200 -1.00 -0.80 11.15
CA HIS A 200 -0.94 -2.20 11.59
C HIS A 200 0.42 -2.54 12.18
N ARG A 201 1.51 -2.08 11.57
CA ARG A 201 2.86 -2.30 12.08
C ARG A 201 3.16 -1.53 13.36
N ARG A 202 2.64 -0.30 13.53
CA ARG A 202 2.76 0.43 14.79
C ARG A 202 2.06 -0.29 15.95
N ASP A 203 1.04 -1.09 15.69
CA ASP A 203 0.28 -1.83 16.70
C ASP A 203 0.94 -3.15 17.15
N MET A 204 2.15 -3.48 16.67
CA MET A 204 2.94 -4.61 17.19
C MET A 204 3.24 -4.44 18.69
N PRO A 205 3.17 -5.52 19.50
CA PRO A 205 2.93 -6.93 19.15
C PRO A 205 1.45 -7.35 19.16
N TYR A 206 0.50 -6.42 19.23
CA TYR A 206 -0.91 -6.78 19.18
C TYR A 206 -1.30 -7.26 17.79
N CYS A 207 -1.01 -6.49 16.75
CA CYS A 207 -1.15 -6.89 15.35
C CYS A 207 0.16 -7.51 14.86
N MET A 208 0.14 -8.77 14.45
CA MET A 208 1.34 -9.49 13.99
C MET A 208 1.28 -9.94 12.53
N GLY A 209 0.27 -9.47 11.78
CA GLY A 209 0.17 -9.74 10.35
C GLY A 209 -0.69 -8.72 9.62
N THR A 210 -0.26 -8.37 8.39
CA THR A 210 -0.97 -7.44 7.54
C THR A 210 -0.73 -7.78 6.07
N LEU A 211 -1.81 -8.14 5.36
CA LEU A 211 -1.82 -8.56 3.97
C LEU A 211 -2.82 -7.69 3.22
N PHE A 212 -2.37 -6.99 2.19
CA PHE A 212 -3.28 -6.20 1.36
C PHE A 212 -3.83 -7.00 0.18
N TRP A 213 -5.07 -6.79 -0.17
CA TRP A 213 -5.67 -7.22 -1.41
C TRP A 213 -5.48 -6.13 -2.46
N GLN A 214 -4.75 -6.33 -3.59
CA GLN A 214 -4.15 -7.59 -3.98
C GLN A 214 -2.79 -7.34 -4.66
N HIS A 215 -2.01 -8.43 -4.92
CA HIS A 215 -0.68 -8.31 -5.50
C HIS A 215 -0.72 -7.92 -6.99
N ASN A 216 -1.48 -8.65 -7.82
CA ASN A 216 -1.47 -8.49 -9.28
C ASN A 216 -2.84 -8.73 -9.91
N ASP A 217 -2.96 -8.33 -11.18
CA ASP A 217 -4.12 -8.57 -12.02
C ASP A 217 -3.93 -9.74 -12.97
N CYS A 218 -5.03 -10.40 -13.37
CA CYS A 218 -5.06 -11.45 -14.39
C CYS A 218 -5.62 -10.96 -15.75
N TRP A 219 -6.02 -9.70 -15.84
CA TRP A 219 -6.46 -9.01 -17.06
C TRP A 219 -6.27 -7.49 -16.90
N PRO A 220 -6.22 -6.71 -18.00
CA PRO A 220 -6.06 -5.25 -17.91
C PRO A 220 -7.28 -4.60 -17.26
N VAL A 221 -7.10 -3.94 -16.12
CA VAL A 221 -8.24 -3.52 -15.30
C VAL A 221 -7.87 -2.48 -14.24
N ALA A 222 -8.83 -1.61 -13.87
CA ALA A 222 -8.78 -0.88 -12.62
C ALA A 222 -9.15 -1.81 -11.46
N SER A 223 -8.28 -1.91 -10.46
CA SER A 223 -8.42 -2.87 -9.36
C SER A 223 -7.62 -2.45 -8.12
N TRP A 224 -7.62 -3.31 -7.12
CA TRP A 224 -6.83 -3.17 -5.89
C TRP A 224 -5.37 -3.62 -6.04
N SER A 225 -4.95 -4.06 -7.22
CA SER A 225 -3.61 -4.60 -7.46
C SER A 225 -2.50 -3.57 -7.21
N SER A 226 -1.36 -4.06 -6.74
CA SER A 226 -0.12 -3.28 -6.64
C SER A 226 0.74 -3.38 -7.92
N ARG A 227 0.51 -4.42 -8.72
CA ARG A 227 1.14 -4.67 -10.02
C ARG A 227 0.05 -4.94 -11.05
N ASP A 228 0.09 -4.23 -12.16
CA ASP A 228 -0.91 -4.36 -13.19
C ASP A 228 -0.73 -5.64 -14.05
N TYR A 229 -1.67 -5.88 -14.95
CA TYR A 229 -1.65 -7.04 -15.84
C TYR A 229 -0.39 -7.16 -16.70
N TYR A 230 0.16 -6.02 -17.16
CA TYR A 230 1.35 -5.99 -18.00
C TYR A 230 2.65 -6.09 -17.20
N GLY A 231 2.56 -6.13 -15.88
CA GLY A 231 3.69 -6.29 -14.98
C GLY A 231 4.28 -5.00 -14.45
N ARG A 232 3.72 -3.83 -14.79
CA ARG A 232 4.15 -2.54 -14.28
C ARG A 232 3.78 -2.38 -12.82
N TRP A 233 4.68 -1.80 -12.05
CA TRP A 233 4.43 -1.52 -10.64
C TRP A 233 3.65 -0.22 -10.50
N LYS A 234 2.50 -0.29 -9.83
CA LYS A 234 1.72 0.88 -9.44
C LYS A 234 2.38 1.58 -8.24
N ALA A 235 2.04 2.84 -7.97
CA ALA A 235 2.58 3.58 -6.82
C ALA A 235 2.45 2.81 -5.49
N GLN A 236 1.34 2.10 -5.30
CA GLN A 236 1.12 1.24 -4.14
C GLN A 236 2.26 0.25 -3.90
N HIS A 237 2.86 -0.33 -4.96
CA HIS A 237 3.93 -1.33 -4.81
C HIS A 237 5.20 -0.70 -4.23
N TYR A 238 5.57 0.50 -4.67
CA TYR A 238 6.71 1.25 -4.13
C TYR A 238 6.45 1.71 -2.69
N PHE A 239 5.24 2.18 -2.39
CA PHE A 239 4.87 2.60 -1.04
C PHE A 239 4.83 1.41 -0.06
N ALA A 240 4.28 0.27 -0.50
CA ALA A 240 4.31 -0.98 0.28
C ALA A 240 5.75 -1.47 0.51
N LYS A 241 6.61 -1.46 -0.53
CA LYS A 241 8.05 -1.79 -0.41
C LYS A 241 8.72 -0.96 0.68
N ALA A 242 8.44 0.34 0.73
CA ALA A 242 9.00 1.22 1.76
C ALA A 242 8.42 0.95 3.15
N ALA A 243 7.10 0.74 3.25
CA ALA A 243 6.39 0.51 4.51
C ALA A 243 6.66 -0.88 5.11
N PHE A 244 7.04 -1.88 4.30
CA PHE A 244 7.42 -3.24 4.73
C PHE A 244 8.93 -3.45 4.92
N ARG A 245 9.75 -2.40 4.91
CA ARG A 245 11.16 -2.57 5.23
C ARG A 245 11.33 -3.17 6.63
N ASP A 246 12.42 -3.89 6.85
CA ASP A 246 12.77 -4.54 8.13
C ASP A 246 12.77 -3.57 9.31
N VAL A 247 13.05 -2.29 9.06
CA VAL A 247 12.89 -1.18 10.00
C VAL A 247 12.04 -0.10 9.35
N LEU A 248 10.99 0.32 10.07
CA LEU A 248 10.11 1.43 9.69
C LEU A 248 10.24 2.54 10.74
N VAL A 249 10.54 3.75 10.30
CA VAL A 249 10.34 4.97 11.10
C VAL A 249 8.99 5.56 10.71
N SER A 250 8.08 5.74 11.67
CA SER A 250 6.70 6.15 11.39
C SER A 250 6.26 7.29 12.32
N PRO A 251 6.33 8.54 11.85
CA PRO A 251 5.73 9.69 12.53
C PRO A 251 4.21 9.67 12.39
N ILE A 252 3.51 10.03 13.44
CA ILE A 252 2.06 10.18 13.45
C ILE A 252 1.65 11.24 14.47
N VAL A 253 0.58 11.97 14.18
CA VAL A 253 -0.05 12.87 15.12
C VAL A 253 -1.27 12.19 15.76
N ASN A 254 -1.22 12.05 17.07
CA ASN A 254 -2.32 11.58 17.90
C ASN A 254 -2.75 12.69 18.85
N ASN A 255 -3.98 13.16 18.72
CA ASN A 255 -4.49 14.35 19.40
C ASN A 255 -3.60 15.58 19.12
N ASP A 256 -2.88 16.11 20.12
CA ASP A 256 -1.97 17.23 20.00
C ASP A 256 -0.48 16.83 20.03
N ARG A 257 -0.18 15.53 19.89
CA ARG A 257 1.19 15.00 20.02
C ARG A 257 1.68 14.39 18.72
N LEU A 258 2.87 14.79 18.32
CA LEU A 258 3.64 14.13 17.26
C LEU A 258 4.47 13.03 17.93
N ASP A 259 4.09 11.79 17.66
CA ASP A 259 4.80 10.59 18.09
C ASP A 259 5.61 10.02 16.92
N VAL A 260 6.83 9.58 17.19
CA VAL A 260 7.67 8.88 16.22
C VAL A 260 7.91 7.46 16.71
N TYR A 261 7.40 6.52 15.94
CA TYR A 261 7.59 5.09 16.18
C TYR A 261 8.82 4.59 15.42
N ILE A 262 9.54 3.65 16.00
CA ILE A 262 10.42 2.72 15.31
C ILE A 262 9.79 1.34 15.42
N VAL A 263 9.47 0.75 14.29
CA VAL A 263 8.98 -0.63 14.16
C VAL A 263 10.08 -1.46 13.53
N SER A 264 10.40 -2.62 14.10
CA SER A 264 11.50 -3.45 13.63
C SER A 264 11.13 -4.93 13.64
N ASP A 265 11.42 -5.58 12.51
CA ASP A 265 11.35 -7.04 12.35
C ASP A 265 12.71 -7.71 12.66
N ARG A 266 13.72 -6.92 13.01
CA ARG A 266 15.05 -7.43 13.38
C ARG A 266 15.00 -8.18 14.70
N LEU A 267 15.69 -9.31 14.77
CA LEU A 267 15.72 -10.15 15.98
C LEU A 267 16.67 -9.62 17.08
N ARG A 268 17.45 -8.57 16.81
CA ARG A 268 18.40 -7.99 17.75
C ARG A 268 18.26 -6.48 17.81
N LYS A 269 18.39 -5.94 19.01
CA LYS A 269 18.47 -4.48 19.23
C LYS A 269 19.75 -3.92 18.61
N THR A 270 19.64 -2.78 17.94
CA THR A 270 20.76 -2.04 17.36
C THR A 270 20.63 -0.55 17.65
N SER A 271 21.74 0.18 17.64
CA SER A 271 21.71 1.64 17.80
C SER A 271 21.50 2.32 16.44
N ALA A 272 20.90 3.50 16.46
CA ALA A 272 20.71 4.35 15.30
C ALA A 272 20.69 5.83 15.70
N ILE A 273 20.81 6.70 14.71
CA ILE A 273 20.56 8.14 14.86
C ILE A 273 19.21 8.46 14.23
N LEU A 274 18.32 9.03 15.03
CA LEU A 274 17.05 9.58 14.55
C LEU A 274 17.18 11.10 14.40
N GLU A 275 16.84 11.58 13.20
CA GLU A 275 16.70 12.98 12.89
C GLU A 275 15.24 13.26 12.51
N LEU A 276 14.60 14.14 13.27
CA LEU A 276 13.22 14.59 13.03
C LEU A 276 13.26 16.07 12.66
N GLU A 277 12.87 16.38 11.43
CA GLU A 277 12.88 17.73 10.88
C GLU A 277 11.47 18.19 10.55
N VAL A 278 11.20 19.47 10.72
CA VAL A 278 10.04 20.16 10.14
C VAL A 278 10.58 21.22 9.19
N CYS A 279 10.21 21.13 7.94
CA CYS A 279 10.59 22.10 6.92
C CYS A 279 9.32 22.70 6.29
N ASP A 280 9.41 23.94 5.82
CA ASP A 280 8.41 24.47 4.89
C ASP A 280 8.61 23.90 3.48
N MET A 281 7.69 24.20 2.58
CA MET A 281 7.73 23.70 1.21
C MET A 281 8.86 24.29 0.35
N GLU A 282 9.48 25.39 0.79
CA GLU A 282 10.68 25.98 0.18
C GLU A 282 11.98 25.31 0.70
N GLY A 283 11.86 24.41 1.67
CA GLY A 283 12.99 23.69 2.29
C GLY A 283 13.63 24.41 3.46
N LYS A 284 13.04 25.52 3.93
CA LYS A 284 13.55 26.21 5.12
C LYS A 284 13.24 25.41 6.37
N LEU A 285 14.28 25.09 7.13
CA LEU A 285 14.17 24.38 8.40
C LEU A 285 13.44 25.22 9.45
N VAL A 286 12.29 24.73 9.92
CA VAL A 286 11.52 25.34 11.01
C VAL A 286 12.03 24.82 12.36
N ASN A 287 12.22 23.51 12.47
CA ASN A 287 12.72 22.87 13.69
C ASN A 287 13.38 21.53 13.38
N SER A 288 14.32 21.12 14.20
CA SER A 288 14.93 19.78 14.11
C SER A 288 15.34 19.26 15.47
N ILE A 289 15.31 17.93 15.61
CA ILE A 289 15.85 17.21 16.75
C ILE A 289 16.65 16.03 16.20
N ARG A 290 17.88 15.90 16.65
CA ARG A 290 18.76 14.77 16.33
C ARG A 290 19.22 14.09 17.60
N ARG A 291 19.03 12.78 17.69
CA ARG A 291 19.46 12.02 18.87
C ARG A 291 19.74 10.55 18.57
N SER A 292 20.54 9.94 19.43
CA SER A 292 20.71 8.48 19.44
C SER A 292 19.46 7.78 19.97
N VAL A 293 19.05 6.72 19.29
CA VAL A 293 17.91 5.87 19.65
C VAL A 293 18.29 4.40 19.51
N THR A 294 17.46 3.53 20.06
CA THR A 294 17.58 2.08 19.87
C THR A 294 16.52 1.62 18.88
N ILE A 295 16.93 0.90 17.83
CA ILE A 295 16.02 0.08 17.02
C ILE A 295 15.65 -1.15 17.87
N PRO A 296 14.37 -1.38 18.19
CA PRO A 296 13.96 -2.50 19.03
C PRO A 296 14.12 -3.85 18.30
N ALA A 297 14.02 -4.94 19.04
CA ALA A 297 14.04 -6.28 18.47
C ALA A 297 12.61 -6.80 18.35
N ASN A 298 12.13 -7.02 17.14
CA ASN A 298 10.79 -7.54 16.80
C ASN A 298 9.67 -6.85 17.60
N GLU A 299 9.67 -5.53 17.57
CA GLU A 299 8.79 -4.69 18.40
C GLU A 299 8.52 -3.35 17.71
N SER A 300 7.39 -2.74 18.05
CA SER A 300 7.07 -1.34 17.78
C SER A 300 7.21 -0.50 19.03
N LYS A 301 7.89 0.64 18.95
CA LYS A 301 8.13 1.50 20.09
C LYS A 301 8.09 2.98 19.73
N VAL A 302 7.39 3.79 20.55
CA VAL A 302 7.53 5.26 20.51
C VAL A 302 8.90 5.63 21.06
N VAL A 303 9.70 6.26 20.23
CA VAL A 303 11.05 6.68 20.59
C VAL A 303 11.16 8.19 20.80
N MET A 304 10.17 8.95 20.31
CA MET A 304 10.11 10.39 20.44
C MET A 304 8.65 10.84 20.49
N SER A 305 8.33 11.85 21.32
CA SER A 305 6.99 12.41 21.45
C SER A 305 7.07 13.89 21.83
N HIS A 306 6.41 14.76 21.07
CA HIS A 306 6.38 16.21 21.27
C HIS A 306 4.97 16.76 21.16
N LYS A 307 4.68 17.88 21.84
CA LYS A 307 3.47 18.67 21.53
C LYS A 307 3.62 19.24 20.12
N LEU A 308 2.65 18.92 19.25
CA LEU A 308 2.71 19.29 17.83
C LEU A 308 2.92 20.80 17.64
N ASN A 309 2.04 21.61 18.21
CA ASN A 309 2.07 23.05 18.03
C ASN A 309 3.40 23.70 18.44
N SER A 310 4.00 23.21 19.53
CA SER A 310 5.34 23.65 19.97
C SER A 310 6.43 23.18 19.00
N PHE A 311 6.30 21.99 18.44
CA PHE A 311 7.30 21.43 17.53
C PHE A 311 7.29 22.13 16.17
N ILE A 312 6.12 22.44 15.62
CA ILE A 312 5.97 23.21 14.38
C ILE A 312 6.07 24.74 14.57
N LYS A 313 6.33 25.19 15.81
CA LYS A 313 6.41 26.63 16.17
C LYS A 313 5.21 27.44 15.71
N SER A 314 4.01 26.87 15.83
CA SER A 314 2.73 27.48 15.43
C SER A 314 2.67 27.93 13.96
N GLN A 315 3.49 27.36 13.10
CA GLN A 315 3.43 27.61 11.65
C GLN A 315 2.19 26.94 11.04
N PRO A 316 1.68 27.44 9.89
CA PRO A 316 0.54 26.84 9.19
C PRO A 316 0.83 25.40 8.75
N GLU A 317 -0.01 24.46 9.18
CA GLU A 317 0.16 23.01 8.94
C GLU A 317 0.23 22.65 7.46
N ASN A 318 -0.52 23.35 6.62
CA ASN A 318 -0.59 23.11 5.17
C ASN A 318 0.63 23.62 4.38
N GLN A 319 1.61 24.19 5.04
CA GLN A 319 2.87 24.65 4.46
C GLN A 319 4.08 23.85 4.96
N LEU A 320 3.84 22.78 5.74
CA LEU A 320 4.90 22.04 6.42
C LEU A 320 4.94 20.57 5.98
N VAL A 321 6.16 20.03 5.95
CA VAL A 321 6.42 18.60 5.91
C VAL A 321 7.25 18.21 7.13
N ILE A 322 6.84 17.13 7.80
CA ILE A 322 7.59 16.50 8.88
C ILE A 322 8.35 15.31 8.28
N SER A 323 9.69 15.35 8.35
CA SER A 323 10.55 14.27 7.85
C SER A 323 11.25 13.58 9.00
N ALA A 324 11.07 12.28 9.13
CA ALA A 324 11.78 11.44 10.07
C ALA A 324 12.81 10.58 9.33
N THR A 325 14.09 10.78 9.62
CA THR A 325 15.20 10.02 9.03
C THR A 325 15.92 9.24 10.13
N LEU A 326 16.02 7.93 9.95
CA LEU A 326 16.72 7.02 10.84
C LEU A 326 17.93 6.46 10.10
N THR A 327 19.13 6.61 10.67
CA THR A 327 20.36 6.03 10.11
C THR A 327 20.90 4.99 11.09
N ASP A 328 20.99 3.73 10.67
CA ASP A 328 21.51 2.67 11.51
C ASP A 328 23.06 2.64 11.52
N GLN A 329 23.63 1.74 12.32
CA GLN A 329 25.10 1.61 12.47
C GLN A 329 25.81 1.17 11.18
N GLN A 330 25.10 0.55 10.21
CA GLN A 330 25.64 0.18 8.91
C GLN A 330 25.55 1.32 7.89
N GLY A 331 24.96 2.46 8.26
CA GLY A 331 24.71 3.59 7.37
C GLY A 331 23.43 3.42 6.52
N THR A 332 22.59 2.42 6.81
CA THR A 332 21.30 2.27 6.13
C THR A 332 20.35 3.38 6.58
N ILE A 333 19.74 4.05 5.60
CA ILE A 333 18.84 5.17 5.82
C ILE A 333 17.38 4.73 5.61
N TYR A 334 16.53 5.07 6.57
CA TYR A 334 15.09 4.90 6.53
C TYR A 334 14.46 6.28 6.69
N THR A 335 13.68 6.71 5.71
CA THR A 335 13.03 8.03 5.73
C THR A 335 11.55 7.87 5.56
N ASN A 336 10.78 8.69 6.28
CA ASN A 336 9.34 8.78 6.13
C ASN A 336 8.87 10.21 6.34
N ASN A 337 8.04 10.70 5.41
CA ASN A 337 7.45 12.02 5.47
C ASN A 337 6.00 11.93 5.96
N TYR A 338 5.58 12.89 6.77
CA TYR A 338 4.24 13.01 7.31
C TYR A 338 3.67 14.39 7.03
N PHE A 339 2.42 14.42 6.57
CA PHE A 339 1.67 15.63 6.24
C PHE A 339 0.56 15.84 7.26
N LEU A 340 0.42 17.07 7.71
CA LEU A 340 -0.52 17.43 8.79
C LEU A 340 -1.95 17.65 8.30
N THR A 341 -2.12 17.93 7.00
CA THR A 341 -3.40 18.16 6.36
C THR A 341 -3.59 17.27 5.14
N LYS A 342 -4.79 17.26 4.56
CA LYS A 342 -5.05 16.58 3.28
C LYS A 342 -4.22 17.18 2.16
N GLN A 343 -3.87 16.38 1.18
CA GLN A 343 -3.02 16.80 0.06
C GLN A 343 -3.63 17.97 -0.73
N LYS A 344 -4.95 18.08 -0.81
CA LYS A 344 -5.64 19.18 -1.49
C LYS A 344 -5.48 20.54 -0.78
N GLU A 345 -5.22 20.51 0.52
CA GLU A 345 -5.06 21.71 1.35
C GLU A 345 -3.60 22.18 1.37
N MET A 346 -2.66 21.28 1.05
CA MET A 346 -1.23 21.59 1.03
C MET A 346 -0.90 22.63 -0.03
N LEU A 347 -0.05 23.57 0.32
CA LEU A 347 0.42 24.64 -0.57
C LEU A 347 1.74 24.25 -1.26
N TYR A 348 1.66 23.28 -2.15
CA TYR A 348 2.82 22.82 -2.93
C TYR A 348 3.28 23.92 -3.90
N PRO A 349 4.59 24.29 -3.90
CA PRO A 349 5.16 25.20 -4.87
C PRO A 349 5.37 24.51 -6.22
N GLN A 350 5.51 25.32 -7.27
CA GLN A 350 6.13 24.84 -8.50
C GLN A 350 7.59 24.48 -8.21
N VAL A 351 8.04 23.35 -8.74
CA VAL A 351 9.35 22.78 -8.43
C VAL A 351 10.14 22.48 -9.69
N ASN A 352 11.46 22.80 -9.68
CA ASN A 352 12.37 22.36 -10.72
C ASN A 352 13.16 21.14 -10.21
N ILE A 353 13.02 20.03 -10.93
CA ILE A 353 13.76 18.82 -10.64
C ILE A 353 14.85 18.66 -11.69
N SER A 354 16.09 18.69 -11.27
CA SER A 354 17.26 18.42 -12.09
C SER A 354 17.77 17.00 -11.84
N TYR A 355 18.45 16.42 -12.83
CA TYR A 355 19.06 15.11 -12.69
C TYR A 355 20.44 15.03 -13.31
N GLN A 356 21.24 14.11 -12.81
CA GLN A 356 22.48 13.64 -13.41
C GLN A 356 22.32 12.17 -13.74
N LEU A 357 22.80 11.75 -14.90
CA LEU A 357 22.72 10.38 -15.39
C LEU A 357 24.11 9.79 -15.50
N LYS A 358 24.30 8.63 -14.87
CA LYS A 358 25.56 7.84 -14.91
C LYS A 358 25.27 6.46 -15.48
N SER A 359 26.03 6.04 -16.48
CA SER A 359 25.92 4.70 -17.06
C SER A 359 26.39 3.63 -16.09
N LEU A 360 25.66 2.51 -16.05
CA LEU A 360 25.96 1.27 -15.35
C LEU A 360 26.04 0.12 -16.37
N PRO A 361 26.59 -1.04 -16.01
CA PRO A 361 26.66 -2.20 -16.93
C PRO A 361 25.30 -2.69 -17.43
N ASP A 362 24.23 -2.53 -16.63
CA ASP A 362 22.86 -3.01 -16.89
C ASP A 362 21.82 -1.89 -16.90
N GLY A 363 22.23 -0.65 -17.17
CA GLY A 363 21.33 0.50 -17.24
C GLY A 363 21.95 1.80 -16.76
N TYR A 364 21.22 2.54 -15.91
CA TYR A 364 21.63 3.87 -15.47
C TYR A 364 21.38 4.10 -13.98
N GLU A 365 22.16 5.02 -13.40
CA GLU A 365 21.93 5.61 -12.09
C GLU A 365 21.57 7.09 -12.27
N LEU A 366 20.38 7.47 -11.78
CA LEU A 366 19.91 8.86 -11.74
C LEU A 366 20.16 9.43 -10.36
N THR A 367 20.82 10.58 -10.29
CA THR A 367 20.88 11.42 -9.09
C THR A 367 19.95 12.60 -9.29
N LEU A 368 18.85 12.66 -8.55
CA LEU A 368 17.84 13.71 -8.68
C LEU A 368 17.97 14.75 -7.55
N LYS A 369 17.72 16.00 -7.89
CA LYS A 369 17.70 17.13 -6.95
C LYS A 369 16.50 18.02 -7.25
N ALA A 370 15.85 18.53 -6.20
CA ALA A 370 14.78 19.50 -6.31
C ALA A 370 15.20 20.84 -5.64
N ASP A 371 14.78 21.95 -6.21
CA ASP A 371 14.98 23.28 -5.63
C ASP A 371 14.01 23.57 -4.48
N ARG A 372 12.86 22.88 -4.45
CA ARG A 372 11.78 22.95 -3.46
C ARG A 372 11.26 21.57 -3.16
N PHE A 373 10.37 21.45 -2.16
CA PHE A 373 9.75 20.14 -1.86
C PHE A 373 8.92 19.65 -3.05
N ALA A 374 9.24 18.43 -3.52
CA ALA A 374 8.49 17.75 -4.57
C ALA A 374 7.82 16.49 -4.02
N ARG A 375 6.50 16.44 -4.11
CA ARG A 375 5.69 15.31 -3.64
C ARG A 375 5.50 14.27 -4.74
N ALA A 376 5.67 12.98 -4.39
CA ALA A 376 5.36 11.82 -5.21
C ALA A 376 5.99 11.88 -6.63
N VAL A 377 7.29 12.14 -6.69
CA VAL A 377 8.04 12.23 -7.95
C VAL A 377 7.93 10.92 -8.72
N TYR A 378 7.41 11.00 -9.93
CA TYR A 378 7.21 9.90 -10.85
C TYR A 378 8.17 9.97 -12.02
N LEU A 379 8.87 8.87 -12.25
CA LEU A 379 9.82 8.67 -13.34
C LEU A 379 9.23 7.70 -14.36
N SER A 380 9.27 8.04 -15.63
CA SER A 380 8.86 7.15 -16.72
C SER A 380 9.71 7.39 -17.97
N LEU A 381 9.69 6.41 -18.88
CA LEU A 381 10.21 6.55 -20.23
C LEU A 381 9.04 6.47 -21.20
N ASP A 382 8.94 7.44 -22.12
CA ASP A 382 7.80 7.55 -23.03
C ASP A 382 7.71 6.33 -23.97
N GLY A 383 6.64 5.56 -23.87
CA GLY A 383 6.37 4.40 -24.71
C GLY A 383 7.32 3.21 -24.51
N ILE A 384 8.15 3.20 -23.48
CA ILE A 384 9.14 2.15 -23.23
C ILE A 384 8.95 1.58 -21.83
N ASP A 385 8.79 0.26 -21.76
CA ASP A 385 8.78 -0.45 -20.48
C ASP A 385 10.15 -0.39 -19.82
N ASN A 386 10.14 -0.05 -18.54
CA ASN A 386 11.34 0.10 -17.74
C ASN A 386 11.06 -0.27 -16.28
N PHE A 387 12.12 -0.50 -15.53
CA PHE A 387 12.03 -0.80 -14.11
C PHE A 387 12.95 0.14 -13.33
N PHE A 388 12.36 1.17 -12.73
CA PHE A 388 13.03 2.00 -11.73
C PHE A 388 13.04 1.28 -10.37
N GLU A 389 14.18 1.25 -9.70
CA GLU A 389 14.32 0.62 -8.39
C GLU A 389 13.45 1.28 -7.31
N ASP A 390 13.21 2.59 -7.46
CA ASP A 390 12.29 3.39 -6.64
C ASP A 390 11.53 4.39 -7.52
N ASN A 391 10.29 4.70 -7.14
CA ASN A 391 9.42 5.63 -7.87
C ASN A 391 8.34 6.21 -6.94
N TYR A 392 7.67 7.28 -7.34
CA TYR A 392 6.63 7.97 -6.55
C TYR A 392 7.13 8.44 -5.17
N PHE A 393 8.41 8.76 -5.05
CA PHE A 393 9.06 9.22 -3.84
C PHE A 393 8.97 10.74 -3.67
N ASP A 394 9.20 11.22 -2.45
CA ASP A 394 9.31 12.66 -2.20
C ASP A 394 10.77 13.11 -2.33
N LEU A 395 10.98 14.33 -2.82
CA LEU A 395 12.29 15.00 -2.84
C LEU A 395 12.29 16.18 -1.87
N MET A 396 13.18 16.12 -0.89
CA MET A 396 13.47 17.25 0.00
C MET A 396 14.49 18.17 -0.66
N PRO A 397 14.31 19.51 -0.61
CA PRO A 397 15.29 20.45 -1.12
C PRO A 397 16.66 20.20 -0.48
N GLY A 398 17.70 20.23 -1.31
CA GLY A 398 19.08 20.04 -0.87
C GLY A 398 19.47 18.60 -0.48
N LYS A 399 18.57 17.64 -0.64
CA LYS A 399 18.88 16.19 -0.45
C LYS A 399 18.82 15.47 -1.79
N ASP A 400 19.91 14.76 -2.12
CA ASP A 400 20.00 13.98 -3.35
C ASP A 400 19.21 12.67 -3.22
N LYS A 401 18.50 12.28 -4.28
CA LYS A 401 17.88 10.97 -4.40
C LYS A 401 18.53 10.20 -5.53
N ILE A 402 19.06 9.03 -5.21
CA ILE A 402 19.65 8.13 -6.20
C ILE A 402 18.63 7.05 -6.54
N VAL A 403 18.40 6.83 -7.83
CA VAL A 403 17.50 5.79 -8.36
C VAL A 403 18.23 5.05 -9.49
N LYS A 404 18.23 3.73 -9.42
CA LYS A 404 18.75 2.88 -10.51
C LYS A 404 17.59 2.42 -11.40
N VAL A 405 17.91 2.31 -12.68
CA VAL A 405 16.98 1.76 -13.67
C VAL A 405 17.74 0.74 -14.53
N ARG A 406 17.11 -0.42 -14.72
CA ARG A 406 17.62 -1.44 -15.62
C ARG A 406 16.99 -1.25 -16.99
N THR A 407 17.82 -1.10 -18.01
CA THR A 407 17.38 -0.87 -19.38
C THR A 407 18.55 -1.04 -20.35
N ASP A 408 18.23 -1.47 -21.57
CA ASP A 408 19.19 -1.59 -22.68
C ASP A 408 19.17 -0.37 -23.64
N ILE A 409 18.40 0.67 -23.29
CA ILE A 409 18.22 1.87 -24.12
C ILE A 409 19.51 2.69 -24.14
N SER A 410 19.85 3.29 -25.30
CA SER A 410 20.99 4.17 -25.40
C SER A 410 20.90 5.40 -24.47
N TYR A 411 22.05 5.95 -24.06
CA TYR A 411 22.09 7.17 -23.22
C TYR A 411 21.29 8.32 -23.83
N THR A 412 21.42 8.52 -25.15
CA THR A 412 20.73 9.60 -25.88
C THR A 412 19.23 9.39 -25.87
N ASP A 413 18.76 8.17 -26.13
CA ASP A 413 17.34 7.85 -26.14
C ASP A 413 16.75 7.91 -24.73
N PHE A 414 17.47 7.40 -23.72
CA PHE A 414 17.06 7.50 -22.34
C PHE A 414 16.85 8.96 -21.91
N SER A 415 17.85 9.83 -22.15
CA SER A 415 17.78 11.23 -21.78
C SER A 415 16.66 11.98 -22.51
N ARG A 416 16.37 11.61 -23.77
CA ARG A 416 15.29 12.20 -24.55
C ARG A 416 13.89 11.81 -24.07
N GLN A 417 13.77 10.56 -23.60
CA GLN A 417 12.46 9.96 -23.27
C GLN A 417 12.13 10.04 -21.78
N LEU A 418 13.11 10.34 -20.93
CA LEU A 418 12.87 10.46 -19.48
C LEU A 418 11.88 11.59 -19.20
N LYS A 419 10.79 11.21 -18.58
CA LYS A 419 9.79 12.14 -18.02
C LYS A 419 9.89 12.13 -16.51
N ILE A 420 9.88 13.31 -15.92
CA ILE A 420 9.88 13.50 -14.47
C ILE A 420 8.67 14.37 -14.14
N LYS A 421 7.82 13.88 -13.26
CA LYS A 421 6.57 14.53 -12.85
C LYS A 421 6.48 14.52 -11.33
N SER A 422 5.91 15.55 -10.74
CA SER A 422 5.56 15.63 -9.32
C SER A 422 4.07 15.90 -9.13
N LEU A 423 3.57 15.85 -7.91
CA LEU A 423 2.14 16.01 -7.65
C LEU A 423 1.61 17.37 -8.16
N VAL A 424 2.39 18.45 -8.06
CA VAL A 424 1.99 19.78 -8.50
C VAL A 424 1.78 19.88 -10.03
N ASP A 425 2.44 19.03 -10.79
CA ASP A 425 2.28 18.95 -12.24
C ASP A 425 0.95 18.31 -12.67
N GLY A 426 0.23 17.72 -11.75
CA GLY A 426 -1.09 17.10 -11.98
C GLY A 426 -2.28 18.05 -11.79
N TYR A 427 -2.04 19.27 -11.25
CA TYR A 427 -3.08 20.25 -10.94
C TYR A 427 -3.34 21.27 -12.05
#